data_20574b9d3c0a8fe2ebb555fc9cfad5ee
#
_entry.id   20574b9d3c0a8fe2ebb555fc9cfad5ee
#
_cell.length_a   1.000
_cell.length_b   1.000
_cell.length_c   1.000
_cell.angle_alpha   90.00
_cell.angle_beta   90.00
_cell.angle_gamma   90.00
#
_symmetry.space_group_name_H-M   'P 1'
#
loop_
_entity.id
_entity.type
_entity.pdbx_description
1 polymer ?
#
loop_
_entity_poly.entity_id
_entity_poly.type
_entity_poly.pdbx_seq_one_letter_code
_entity_poly.pdbx_strand_id
1 'polypeptide(L)'
;CYQYTAVLHLYKVIVFYLCYCLLLGFLLASQYADTGNYQDRYLFHIKEIINFASKVIINHLKIKYMVKHIVMFKLKETLSKDEKLDVMNRFKAAIEALPASISVIRKVFVGLNINEAETWDICLESEFDSLDDVKFYAAHPDHVAAAGILKDAKLDRACVDYEC
;
A
#
# COMPACT_ATOMS: atom_id res chain seq x y z
N CYS A 1 5.85 -4.99 -8.54
CA CYS A 1 5.93 -6.16 -9.42
C CYS A 1 6.47 -7.43 -8.75
N TYR A 2 7.43 -7.33 -7.82
CA TYR A 2 8.03 -8.52 -7.15
C TYR A 2 7.09 -9.25 -6.18
N GLN A 3 6.12 -8.58 -5.58
CA GLN A 3 5.16 -9.22 -4.66
C GLN A 3 4.14 -10.12 -5.37
N TYR A 4 3.74 -9.80 -6.59
CA TYR A 4 2.79 -10.62 -7.37
C TYR A 4 3.32 -12.01 -7.71
N THR A 5 4.61 -12.12 -8.02
CA THR A 5 5.24 -13.41 -8.35
C THR A 5 5.35 -14.32 -7.13
N ALA A 6 5.64 -13.78 -5.94
CA ALA A 6 5.73 -14.55 -4.71
C ALA A 6 4.35 -15.06 -4.25
N VAL A 7 3.30 -14.23 -4.33
CA VAL A 7 1.93 -14.61 -3.98
C VAL A 7 1.39 -15.67 -4.95
N LEU A 8 1.65 -15.53 -6.25
CA LEU A 8 1.23 -16.50 -7.26
C LEU A 8 1.96 -17.85 -7.09
N HIS A 9 3.22 -17.83 -6.66
CA HIS A 9 3.99 -19.03 -6.37
C HIS A 9 3.46 -19.75 -5.13
N LEU A 10 3.17 -19.02 -4.06
CA LEU A 10 2.57 -19.56 -2.83
C LEU A 10 1.19 -20.15 -3.09
N TYR A 11 0.36 -19.48 -3.90
CA TYR A 11 -0.95 -19.98 -4.33
C TYR A 11 -0.84 -21.30 -5.10
N LYS A 12 0.09 -21.41 -6.05
CA LYS A 12 0.34 -22.64 -6.81
C LYS A 12 0.78 -23.79 -5.90
N VAL A 13 1.65 -23.52 -4.91
CA VAL A 13 2.13 -24.52 -3.94
C VAL A 13 0.97 -25.00 -3.04
N ILE A 14 0.15 -24.09 -2.54
CA ILE A 14 -1.01 -24.44 -1.67
C ILE A 14 -2.04 -25.27 -2.46
N VAL A 15 -2.39 -24.85 -3.67
CA VAL A 15 -3.34 -25.58 -4.54
C VAL A 15 -2.79 -26.95 -4.90
N PHE A 16 -1.50 -27.05 -5.24
CA PHE A 16 -0.84 -28.33 -5.53
C PHE A 16 -0.86 -29.26 -4.31
N TYR A 17 -0.59 -28.75 -3.12
CA TYR A 17 -0.61 -29.53 -1.87
C TYR A 17 -2.02 -29.99 -1.51
N LEU A 18 -3.03 -29.14 -1.71
CA LEU A 18 -4.44 -29.50 -1.51
C LEU A 18 -4.90 -30.60 -2.51
N CYS A 19 -4.55 -30.48 -3.79
CA CYS A 19 -4.82 -31.50 -4.79
C CYS A 19 -4.13 -32.81 -4.48
N TYR A 20 -2.88 -32.76 -4.01
CA TYR A 20 -2.11 -33.94 -3.62
C TYR A 20 -2.70 -34.63 -2.40
N CYS A 21 -3.11 -33.91 -1.36
CA CYS A 21 -3.79 -34.44 -0.19
C CYS A 21 -5.16 -35.07 -0.52
N LEU A 22 -5.92 -34.43 -1.43
CA LEU A 22 -7.19 -34.95 -1.94
C LEU A 22 -6.99 -36.27 -2.72
N LEU A 23 -5.98 -36.34 -3.59
CA LEU A 23 -5.64 -37.55 -4.37
C LEU A 23 -5.18 -38.70 -3.47
N LEU A 24 -4.28 -38.42 -2.50
CA LEU A 24 -3.81 -39.44 -1.54
C LEU A 24 -4.96 -39.94 -0.66
N GLY A 25 -5.82 -39.05 -0.20
CA GLY A 25 -6.96 -39.41 0.60
C GLY A 25 -7.99 -40.25 -0.17
N PHE A 26 -8.20 -39.94 -1.46
CA PHE A 26 -9.09 -40.73 -2.34
C PHE A 26 -8.51 -42.14 -2.60
N LEU A 27 -7.19 -42.26 -2.81
CA LEU A 27 -6.51 -43.56 -2.97
C LEU A 27 -6.55 -44.39 -1.70
N LEU A 28 -6.38 -43.79 -0.53
CA LEU A 28 -6.47 -44.50 0.76
C LEU A 28 -7.93 -44.91 1.10
N ALA A 29 -8.91 -44.01 0.81
CA ALA A 29 -10.32 -44.31 1.01
C ALA A 29 -10.82 -45.48 0.13
N SER A 30 -10.27 -45.60 -1.10
CA SER A 30 -10.60 -46.73 -1.99
C SER A 30 -10.08 -48.09 -1.52
N GLN A 31 -9.01 -48.12 -0.71
CA GLN A 31 -8.45 -49.35 -0.13
C GLN A 31 -9.16 -49.82 1.16
N TYR A 32 -9.90 -48.89 1.84
CA TYR A 32 -10.54 -49.14 3.13
C TYR A 32 -12.06 -48.95 3.08
N ALA A 33 -12.70 -49.22 1.94
CA ALA A 33 -14.11 -48.95 1.68
C ALA A 33 -15.14 -49.69 2.55
N ASP A 34 -14.70 -50.50 3.53
CA ASP A 34 -15.59 -51.41 4.26
C ASP A 34 -16.04 -50.96 5.68
N THR A 35 -15.73 -49.71 6.09
CA THR A 35 -16.23 -49.17 7.37
C THR A 35 -16.79 -47.75 7.17
N GLY A 36 -18.14 -47.65 7.16
CA GLY A 36 -18.87 -46.38 6.95
C GLY A 36 -18.48 -45.21 7.90
N ASN A 37 -17.72 -45.48 8.94
CA ASN A 37 -17.24 -44.51 9.91
C ASN A 37 -15.95 -43.77 9.43
N TYR A 38 -15.28 -44.30 8.40
CA TYR A 38 -14.01 -43.71 7.90
C TYR A 38 -14.27 -42.58 6.90
N GLN A 39 -15.31 -42.70 6.08
CA GLN A 39 -15.69 -41.68 5.09
C GLN A 39 -16.14 -40.37 5.75
N ASP A 40 -16.93 -40.46 6.83
CA ASP A 40 -17.42 -39.26 7.51
C ASP A 40 -16.29 -38.49 8.22
N ARG A 41 -15.37 -39.21 8.86
CA ARG A 41 -14.18 -38.61 9.50
C ARG A 41 -13.25 -37.97 8.48
N TYR A 42 -13.04 -38.62 7.34
CA TYR A 42 -12.21 -38.11 6.26
C TYR A 42 -12.81 -36.85 5.63
N LEU A 43 -14.12 -36.83 5.34
CA LEU A 43 -14.83 -35.67 4.82
C LEU A 43 -14.82 -34.50 5.83
N PHE A 44 -14.90 -34.80 7.13
CA PHE A 44 -14.78 -33.78 8.16
C PHE A 44 -13.40 -33.12 8.15
N HIS A 45 -12.32 -33.90 8.13
CA HIS A 45 -10.97 -33.36 8.08
C HIS A 45 -10.69 -32.58 6.80
N ILE A 46 -11.21 -33.02 5.66
CA ILE A 46 -11.10 -32.26 4.39
C ILE A 46 -11.80 -30.90 4.48
N LYS A 47 -13.02 -30.87 5.05
CA LYS A 47 -13.76 -29.61 5.25
C LYS A 47 -12.99 -28.63 6.15
N GLU A 48 -12.38 -29.11 7.23
CA GLU A 48 -11.54 -28.30 8.12
C GLU A 48 -10.29 -27.74 7.41
N ILE A 49 -9.61 -28.57 6.62
CA ILE A 49 -8.44 -28.14 5.83
C ILE A 49 -8.83 -27.10 4.78
N ILE A 50 -9.94 -27.28 4.07
CA ILE A 50 -10.44 -26.33 3.07
C ILE A 50 -10.82 -25.01 3.75
N ASN A 51 -11.49 -25.05 4.90
CA ASN A 51 -11.87 -23.89 5.68
C ASN A 51 -10.63 -23.12 6.20
N PHE A 52 -9.64 -23.83 6.70
CA PHE A 52 -8.37 -23.22 7.12
C PHE A 52 -7.63 -22.60 5.94
N ALA A 53 -7.47 -23.33 4.84
CA ALA A 53 -6.81 -22.84 3.64
C ALA A 53 -7.53 -21.61 3.04
N SER A 54 -8.87 -21.62 3.01
CA SER A 54 -9.64 -20.47 2.54
C SER A 54 -9.46 -19.23 3.43
N LYS A 55 -9.41 -19.39 4.76
CA LYS A 55 -9.13 -18.29 5.70
C LYS A 55 -7.71 -17.72 5.51
N VAL A 56 -6.72 -18.61 5.33
CA VAL A 56 -5.33 -18.19 5.08
C VAL A 56 -5.23 -17.47 3.74
N ILE A 57 -5.88 -17.99 2.70
CA ILE A 57 -5.91 -17.37 1.38
C ILE A 57 -6.63 -16.02 1.42
N ILE A 58 -7.78 -15.91 2.07
CA ILE A 58 -8.52 -14.64 2.20
C ILE A 58 -7.72 -13.60 3.00
N ASN A 59 -7.02 -14.01 4.06
CA ASN A 59 -6.16 -13.12 4.83
C ASN A 59 -4.90 -12.69 4.06
N HIS A 60 -4.36 -13.55 3.19
CA HIS A 60 -3.22 -13.22 2.33
C HIS A 60 -3.64 -12.46 1.07
N LEU A 61 -4.86 -12.72 0.55
CA LEU A 61 -5.47 -12.00 -0.58
C LEU A 61 -6.13 -10.68 -0.17
N LYS A 62 -6.13 -10.30 1.08
CA LYS A 62 -6.22 -8.88 1.45
C LYS A 62 -4.93 -8.20 0.97
N ILE A 63 -4.79 -8.11 -0.37
CA ILE A 63 -3.88 -7.19 -1.01
C ILE A 63 -4.30 -5.84 -0.43
N LYS A 64 -3.50 -5.38 0.51
CA LYS A 64 -3.71 -4.07 1.10
C LYS A 64 -3.27 -3.09 0.02
N TYR A 65 -4.21 -2.71 -0.84
CA TYR A 65 -3.99 -1.61 -1.76
C TYR A 65 -3.62 -0.41 -0.91
N MET A 66 -2.48 0.18 -1.23
CA MET A 66 -2.10 1.45 -0.65
C MET A 66 -2.45 2.56 -1.64
N VAL A 67 -2.83 3.69 -1.12
CA VAL A 67 -3.04 4.89 -1.93
C VAL A 67 -1.76 5.70 -1.94
N LYS A 68 -1.23 5.93 -3.13
CA LYS A 68 -0.17 6.93 -3.35
C LYS A 68 -0.79 8.29 -3.63
N HIS A 69 -0.35 9.27 -2.86
CA HIS A 69 -0.70 10.67 -3.02
C HIS A 69 0.55 11.41 -3.51
N ILE A 70 0.55 11.79 -4.78
CA ILE A 70 1.66 12.48 -5.43
C ILE A 70 1.24 13.93 -5.69
N VAL A 71 2.01 14.87 -5.17
CA VAL A 71 1.74 16.30 -5.36
C VAL A 71 2.98 16.99 -5.87
N MET A 72 2.83 17.74 -6.95
CA MET A 72 3.90 18.60 -7.48
C MET A 72 3.54 20.06 -7.25
N PHE A 73 4.54 20.85 -6.91
CA PHE A 73 4.41 22.31 -6.76
C PHE A 73 5.39 23.04 -7.66
N LYS A 74 4.87 24.06 -8.32
CA LYS A 74 5.66 25.08 -9.01
C LYS A 74 5.70 26.34 -8.17
N LEU A 75 6.87 26.90 -7.96
CA LEU A 75 7.06 28.17 -7.24
C LEU A 75 7.07 29.35 -8.20
N LYS A 76 6.78 30.52 -7.66
CA LYS A 76 6.78 31.76 -8.42
C LYS A 76 8.17 32.08 -8.96
N GLU A 77 8.23 32.50 -10.21
CA GLU A 77 9.49 32.86 -10.86
C GLU A 77 10.04 34.22 -10.38
N THR A 78 9.22 34.97 -9.64
CA THR A 78 9.64 36.23 -8.99
C THR A 78 10.55 36.00 -7.78
N LEU A 79 10.62 34.75 -7.26
CA LEU A 79 11.51 34.38 -6.16
C LEU A 79 12.92 34.13 -6.69
N SER A 80 13.91 34.61 -5.97
CA SER A 80 15.33 34.28 -6.23
C SER A 80 15.58 32.80 -5.94
N LYS A 81 16.70 32.26 -6.43
CA LYS A 81 17.12 30.87 -6.16
C LYS A 81 17.23 30.58 -4.66
N ASP A 82 17.77 31.51 -3.89
CA ASP A 82 17.95 31.37 -2.44
C ASP A 82 16.59 31.36 -1.69
N GLU A 83 15.66 32.23 -2.09
CA GLU A 83 14.30 32.26 -1.53
C GLU A 83 13.52 30.99 -1.86
N LYS A 84 13.64 30.48 -3.09
CA LYS A 84 13.06 29.18 -3.46
C LYS A 84 13.65 28.07 -2.60
N LEU A 85 14.96 27.99 -2.46
CA LEU A 85 15.63 26.94 -1.70
C LEU A 85 15.25 26.97 -0.21
N ASP A 86 15.17 28.18 0.39
CA ASP A 86 14.75 28.33 1.78
C ASP A 86 13.32 27.79 2.01
N VAL A 87 12.37 28.26 1.19
CA VAL A 87 10.96 27.83 1.35
C VAL A 87 10.78 26.35 1.07
N MET A 88 11.48 25.77 0.08
CA MET A 88 11.46 24.36 -0.23
C MET A 88 11.98 23.51 0.94
N ASN A 89 13.10 23.90 1.55
CA ASN A 89 13.68 23.20 2.69
C ASN A 89 12.78 23.25 3.93
N ARG A 90 12.18 24.38 4.23
CA ARG A 90 11.21 24.53 5.33
C ARG A 90 9.97 23.67 5.11
N PHE A 91 9.43 23.67 3.89
CA PHE A 91 8.30 22.84 3.53
C PHE A 91 8.65 21.34 3.67
N LYS A 92 9.79 20.91 3.11
CA LYS A 92 10.30 19.55 3.23
C LYS A 92 10.39 19.12 4.69
N ALA A 93 11.05 19.88 5.53
CA ALA A 93 11.21 19.56 6.94
C ALA A 93 9.86 19.46 7.67
N ALA A 94 8.92 20.38 7.41
CA ALA A 94 7.61 20.38 8.03
C ALA A 94 6.75 19.17 7.61
N ILE A 95 6.73 18.83 6.31
CA ILE A 95 5.96 17.70 5.80
C ILE A 95 6.54 16.36 6.26
N GLU A 96 7.86 16.20 6.22
CA GLU A 96 8.52 14.95 6.64
C GLU A 96 8.45 14.71 8.16
N ALA A 97 8.13 15.72 8.96
CA ALA A 97 7.87 15.59 10.38
C ALA A 97 6.44 15.13 10.72
N LEU A 98 5.47 15.25 9.80
CA LEU A 98 4.05 14.94 10.06
C LEU A 98 3.74 13.52 10.53
N PRO A 99 4.48 12.46 10.16
CA PRO A 99 4.21 11.12 10.69
C PRO A 99 4.26 11.02 12.22
N ALA A 100 4.93 11.94 12.89
CA ALA A 100 4.97 11.99 14.35
C ALA A 100 3.62 12.39 14.98
N SER A 101 2.79 13.16 14.26
CA SER A 101 1.48 13.64 14.74
C SER A 101 0.30 13.07 13.95
N ILE A 102 0.52 12.55 12.73
CA ILE A 102 -0.51 12.05 11.84
C ILE A 102 -0.27 10.56 11.54
N SER A 103 -0.85 9.70 12.35
CA SER A 103 -0.59 8.25 12.35
C SER A 103 -1.07 7.50 11.08
N VAL A 104 -1.93 8.10 10.26
CA VAL A 104 -2.40 7.50 9.00
C VAL A 104 -1.36 7.55 7.88
N ILE A 105 -0.30 8.36 8.02
CA ILE A 105 0.78 8.44 7.05
C ILE A 105 1.65 7.18 7.18
N ARG A 106 1.73 6.37 6.12
CA ARG A 106 2.58 5.17 6.06
C ARG A 106 3.99 5.51 5.60
N LYS A 107 4.06 6.43 4.64
CA LYS A 107 5.34 6.94 4.14
C LYS A 107 5.13 8.36 3.64
N VAL A 108 6.13 9.21 3.81
CA VAL A 108 6.18 10.54 3.23
C VAL A 108 7.61 10.87 2.83
N PHE A 109 7.75 11.50 1.68
CA PHE A 109 9.03 11.97 1.16
C PHE A 109 8.80 13.24 0.34
N VAL A 110 9.69 14.22 0.48
CA VAL A 110 9.67 15.44 -0.33
C VAL A 110 10.97 15.53 -1.13
N GLY A 111 10.84 15.33 -2.44
CA GLY A 111 11.91 15.55 -3.41
C GLY A 111 11.97 17.01 -3.85
N LEU A 112 13.16 17.58 -3.89
CA LEU A 112 13.42 18.89 -4.49
C LEU A 112 14.00 18.66 -5.88
N ASN A 113 13.51 19.42 -6.87
CA ASN A 113 13.99 19.28 -8.23
C ASN A 113 15.46 19.71 -8.36
N ILE A 114 16.25 18.88 -9.03
CA ILE A 114 17.66 19.14 -9.34
C ILE A 114 17.88 19.40 -10.84
N ASN A 115 16.84 19.25 -11.66
CA ASN A 115 16.92 19.43 -13.10
C ASN A 115 16.34 20.80 -13.49
N GLU A 116 17.21 21.76 -13.77
CA GLU A 116 16.80 23.12 -14.14
C GLU A 116 16.01 23.19 -15.46
N ALA A 117 16.02 22.14 -16.29
CA ALA A 117 15.22 22.08 -17.52
C ALA A 117 13.74 21.76 -17.25
N GLU A 118 13.39 21.30 -16.04
CA GLU A 118 12.02 20.92 -15.67
C GLU A 118 11.30 22.04 -14.93
N THR A 119 9.97 22.05 -15.07
CA THR A 119 9.14 23.17 -14.61
C THR A 119 8.68 23.07 -13.15
N TRP A 120 8.69 21.89 -12.55
CA TRP A 120 8.20 21.65 -11.19
C TRP A 120 9.36 21.71 -10.20
N ASP A 121 9.19 22.44 -9.10
CA ASP A 121 10.24 22.66 -8.11
C ASP A 121 10.26 21.59 -7.00
N ILE A 122 9.07 21.05 -6.63
CA ILE A 122 8.90 20.11 -5.52
C ILE A 122 8.03 18.95 -5.96
N CYS A 123 8.38 17.72 -5.54
CA CYS A 123 7.53 16.54 -5.59
C CYS A 123 7.33 15.98 -4.17
N LEU A 124 6.08 15.94 -3.70
CA LEU A 124 5.67 15.25 -2.48
C LEU A 124 5.14 13.87 -2.87
N GLU A 125 5.71 12.82 -2.27
CA GLU A 125 5.19 11.45 -2.33
C GLU A 125 4.75 11.03 -0.94
N SER A 126 3.51 10.54 -0.82
CA SER A 126 3.03 9.96 0.43
C SER A 126 2.17 8.73 0.19
N GLU A 127 2.15 7.82 1.17
CA GLU A 127 1.44 6.55 1.11
C GLU A 127 0.47 6.43 2.28
N PHE A 128 -0.75 5.96 1.99
CA PHE A 128 -1.85 5.80 2.93
C PHE A 128 -2.53 4.44 2.73
N ASP A 129 -3.29 3.98 3.73
CA ASP A 129 -4.05 2.75 3.62
C ASP A 129 -5.34 2.91 2.80
N SER A 130 -5.86 4.14 2.66
CA SER A 130 -7.10 4.44 1.95
C SER A 130 -7.17 5.90 1.49
N LEU A 131 -8.07 6.18 0.55
CA LEU A 131 -8.38 7.55 0.14
C LEU A 131 -9.00 8.38 1.28
N ASP A 132 -9.68 7.74 2.24
CA ASP A 132 -10.23 8.45 3.41
C ASP A 132 -9.13 8.88 4.36
N ASP A 133 -8.02 8.13 4.46
CA ASP A 133 -6.82 8.55 5.18
C ASP A 133 -6.14 9.76 4.51
N VAL A 134 -6.12 9.80 3.18
CA VAL A 134 -5.66 11.00 2.43
C VAL A 134 -6.51 12.22 2.76
N LYS A 135 -7.84 12.07 2.80
CA LYS A 135 -8.75 13.17 3.18
C LYS A 135 -8.54 13.61 4.63
N PHE A 136 -8.39 12.65 5.55
CA PHE A 136 -8.09 12.94 6.95
C PHE A 136 -6.77 13.72 7.08
N TYR A 137 -5.71 13.25 6.42
CA TYR A 137 -4.41 13.91 6.35
C TYR A 137 -4.54 15.34 5.81
N ALA A 138 -5.23 15.52 4.68
CA ALA A 138 -5.38 16.83 4.04
C ALA A 138 -6.09 17.86 4.93
N ALA A 139 -7.03 17.42 5.78
CA ALA A 139 -7.79 18.27 6.70
C ALA A 139 -7.08 18.47 8.06
N HIS A 140 -6.02 17.71 8.37
CA HIS A 140 -5.37 17.77 9.67
C HIS A 140 -4.70 19.13 9.91
N PRO A 141 -4.84 19.75 11.09
CA PRO A 141 -4.30 21.08 11.38
C PRO A 141 -2.80 21.20 11.11
N ASP A 142 -2.02 20.18 11.48
CA ASP A 142 -0.56 20.19 11.28
C ASP A 142 -0.21 20.14 9.79
N HIS A 143 -0.97 19.36 8.97
CA HIS A 143 -0.79 19.38 7.52
C HIS A 143 -1.14 20.75 6.94
N VAL A 144 -2.26 21.34 7.37
CA VAL A 144 -2.67 22.67 6.89
C VAL A 144 -1.61 23.72 7.23
N ALA A 145 -1.01 23.65 8.42
CA ALA A 145 0.08 24.54 8.83
C ALA A 145 1.35 24.33 7.95
N ALA A 146 1.76 23.08 7.74
CA ALA A 146 2.89 22.73 6.89
C ALA A 146 2.69 23.17 5.42
N ALA A 147 1.50 22.89 4.85
CA ALA A 147 1.13 23.32 3.51
C ALA A 147 1.07 24.85 3.37
N GLY A 148 0.74 25.55 4.45
CA GLY A 148 0.72 27.01 4.54
C GLY A 148 2.08 27.66 4.28
N ILE A 149 3.20 26.94 4.47
CA ILE A 149 4.56 27.44 4.16
C ILE A 149 4.69 27.85 2.70
N LEU A 150 4.02 27.12 1.80
CA LEU A 150 4.03 27.42 0.36
C LEU A 150 3.01 28.47 -0.09
N LYS A 151 2.14 28.97 0.81
CA LYS A 151 0.98 29.81 0.46
C LYS A 151 1.35 30.97 -0.45
N ASP A 152 2.39 31.72 -0.08
CA ASP A 152 2.78 32.92 -0.81
C ASP A 152 3.83 32.67 -1.90
N ALA A 153 4.52 31.53 -1.83
CA ALA A 153 5.56 31.12 -2.78
C ALA A 153 5.03 30.31 -3.97
N LYS A 154 3.94 29.58 -3.78
CA LYS A 154 3.37 28.68 -4.78
C LYS A 154 2.76 29.43 -5.95
N LEU A 155 3.11 29.03 -7.17
CA LEU A 155 2.49 29.45 -8.42
C LEU A 155 1.41 28.47 -8.86
N ASP A 156 1.73 27.16 -8.85
CA ASP A 156 0.84 26.12 -9.34
C ASP A 156 0.98 24.83 -8.53
N ARG A 157 -0.04 23.93 -8.64
CA ARG A 157 -0.10 22.65 -7.98
C ARG A 157 -0.76 21.60 -8.86
N ALA A 158 -0.12 20.48 -9.03
CA ALA A 158 -0.73 19.27 -9.61
C ALA A 158 -0.80 18.16 -8.55
N CYS A 159 -1.80 17.28 -8.67
CA CYS A 159 -1.96 16.16 -7.75
C CYS A 159 -2.57 14.97 -8.46
N VAL A 160 -2.15 13.76 -8.07
CA VAL A 160 -2.79 12.50 -8.44
C VAL A 160 -2.79 11.55 -7.25
N ASP A 161 -3.93 10.90 -7.02
CA ASP A 161 -4.11 9.81 -6.07
C ASP A 161 -4.39 8.53 -6.85
N TYR A 162 -3.66 7.44 -6.54
CA TYR A 162 -3.87 6.16 -7.20
C TYR A 162 -3.55 4.98 -6.28
N GLU A 163 -4.21 3.85 -6.53
CA GLU A 163 -3.97 2.60 -5.82
C GLU A 163 -2.77 1.85 -6.41
N CYS A 164 -1.94 1.24 -5.56
CA CYS A 164 -0.76 0.47 -5.96
C CYS A 164 -0.52 -0.77 -5.07
#